data_a06cd6aa37b70fd0175f007aa04e249a
#
_entry.id   a06cd6aa37b70fd0175f007aa04e249a
#
_cell.length_a   1.000
_cell.length_b   1.000
_cell.length_c   1.000
_cell.angle_alpha   90.00
_cell.angle_beta   90.00
_cell.angle_gamma   90.00
#
_symmetry.space_group_name_H-M   'P 1'
#
loop_
_entity.id
_entity.type
_entity.pdbx_description
1 polymer ?
#
loop_
_entity_poly.entity_id
_entity_poly.type
_entity_poly.pdbx_seq_one_letter_code
_entity_poly.pdbx_strand_id
1 'polypeptide(L)'
;MKKYALLFSFLLFCTLEAKDITDMAGRKVVVPDKVERSFASAPPMGLLSYILAPETMTAMNLPLDSNFYFKDTKYLDKSLAKLPVVGGWHGNTRGANMETLLSLKPQIILAWKSDFVMKEVEKTFAKFNIPVFFIQEDLVEDEPNAIRSAGRALGKEARAETLAKDAEARLAYVAKIRDSIPKDKRPKVYYAEGADGLSTECEASFHFSPFKFVGVRPAFECTQKTMVGLEKVNMEQILAEDPDIIVASDEAFFKSVWSDKKWAGLKAVKNKKVYLTPKDPVNILDRPPSFMRILGVEWLASIIHPQEFKKDILKETASFYKLYLRKDMTKAEAAKTIGK
;
A
#
# COMPACT_ATOMS: atom_id res chain seq x y z
N MET A 1 43.08 62.64 -1.33
CA MET A 1 42.44 61.74 -2.32
C MET A 1 41.93 60.54 -1.58
N LYS A 2 40.62 60.48 -1.28
CA LYS A 2 39.99 59.32 -0.58
C LYS A 2 39.51 58.33 -1.64
N LYS A 3 40.04 57.08 -1.61
CA LYS A 3 39.61 55.98 -2.47
C LYS A 3 38.41 55.34 -1.81
N TYR A 4 37.22 55.43 -2.41
CA TYR A 4 36.04 54.66 -2.03
C TYR A 4 36.13 53.29 -2.71
N ALA A 5 36.28 52.21 -1.92
CA ALA A 5 36.14 50.84 -2.38
C ALA A 5 34.67 50.49 -2.39
N LEU A 6 34.07 50.29 -3.58
CA LEU A 6 32.72 49.72 -3.73
C LEU A 6 32.81 48.22 -3.46
N LEU A 7 32.22 47.79 -2.34
CA LEU A 7 31.94 46.37 -2.09
C LEU A 7 30.72 45.97 -2.94
N PHE A 8 30.96 45.20 -4.00
CA PHE A 8 29.91 44.55 -4.78
C PHE A 8 29.48 43.27 -4.00
N SER A 9 28.38 43.36 -3.28
CA SER A 9 27.75 42.22 -2.64
C SER A 9 27.07 41.36 -3.71
N PHE A 10 27.69 40.25 -4.07
CA PHE A 10 27.11 39.25 -4.98
C PHE A 10 26.02 38.49 -4.20
N LEU A 11 24.76 38.92 -4.32
CA LEU A 11 23.61 38.14 -3.90
C LEU A 11 23.51 36.91 -4.79
N LEU A 12 23.99 35.76 -4.28
CA LEU A 12 23.74 34.45 -4.87
C LEU A 12 22.22 34.21 -4.81
N PHE A 13 21.48 34.57 -5.84
CA PHE A 13 20.14 34.05 -6.05
C PHE A 13 20.25 32.55 -6.30
N CYS A 14 20.05 31.73 -5.29
CA CYS A 14 19.73 30.33 -5.48
C CYS A 14 18.38 30.26 -6.21
N THR A 15 18.40 30.23 -7.52
CA THR A 15 17.25 29.87 -8.32
C THR A 15 16.92 28.43 -7.92
N LEU A 16 15.82 28.23 -7.20
CA LEU A 16 15.24 26.90 -7.08
C LEU A 16 14.87 26.48 -8.52
N GLU A 17 15.70 25.66 -9.12
CA GLU A 17 15.34 25.02 -10.38
C GLU A 17 14.11 24.17 -10.11
N ALA A 18 13.14 24.23 -11.00
CA ALA A 18 11.88 23.52 -10.91
C ALA A 18 11.60 22.84 -12.25
N LYS A 19 11.04 21.64 -12.20
CA LYS A 19 10.72 20.85 -13.40
C LYS A 19 9.22 20.65 -13.54
N ASP A 20 8.74 20.66 -14.77
CA ASP A 20 7.39 20.29 -15.13
C ASP A 20 7.29 18.78 -15.30
N ILE A 21 6.45 18.13 -14.49
CA ILE A 21 6.17 16.70 -14.63
C ILE A 21 4.65 16.45 -14.68
N THR A 22 4.25 15.39 -15.39
CA THR A 22 2.84 15.01 -15.45
C THR A 22 2.53 13.98 -14.37
N ASP A 23 1.51 14.24 -13.54
CA ASP A 23 1.04 13.32 -12.53
C ASP A 23 0.09 12.25 -13.13
N MET A 24 -0.34 11.28 -12.30
CA MET A 24 -1.23 10.22 -12.78
C MET A 24 -2.70 10.67 -12.92
N ALA A 25 -3.03 11.93 -12.59
CA ALA A 25 -4.30 12.56 -12.95
C ALA A 25 -4.23 13.31 -14.29
N GLY A 26 -3.08 13.26 -14.99
CA GLY A 26 -2.85 13.91 -16.28
C GLY A 26 -2.55 15.41 -16.18
N ARG A 27 -2.29 15.94 -14.97
CA ARG A 27 -2.00 17.36 -14.76
C ARG A 27 -0.50 17.63 -14.86
N LYS A 28 -0.14 18.75 -15.45
CA LYS A 28 1.23 19.27 -15.34
C LYS A 28 1.42 19.92 -13.98
N VAL A 29 2.43 19.48 -13.25
CA VAL A 29 2.75 19.94 -11.90
C VAL A 29 4.18 20.43 -11.89
N VAL A 30 4.39 21.67 -11.46
CA VAL A 30 5.72 22.25 -11.25
C VAL A 30 6.24 21.76 -9.90
N VAL A 31 7.32 20.99 -9.91
CA VAL A 31 7.92 20.43 -8.69
C VAL A 31 9.38 20.91 -8.57
N PRO A 32 9.91 21.05 -7.34
CA PRO A 32 11.33 21.36 -7.15
C PRO A 32 12.22 20.28 -7.77
N ASP A 33 13.31 20.65 -8.41
CA ASP A 33 14.28 19.67 -8.93
C ASP A 33 14.87 18.80 -7.82
N LYS A 34 15.10 19.41 -6.64
CA LYS A 34 15.53 18.70 -5.43
C LYS A 34 14.45 18.77 -4.36
N VAL A 35 13.83 17.64 -4.04
CA VAL A 35 12.88 17.52 -2.95
C VAL A 35 13.61 17.07 -1.68
N GLU A 36 13.59 17.91 -0.67
CA GLU A 36 14.17 17.65 0.66
C GLU A 36 13.09 17.44 1.73
N ARG A 37 11.88 17.94 1.48
CA ARG A 37 10.75 17.83 2.40
C ARG A 37 9.48 17.49 1.63
N SER A 38 8.96 16.31 1.86
CA SER A 38 7.71 15.83 1.27
C SER A 38 6.71 15.46 2.37
N PHE A 39 5.45 15.56 2.04
CA PHE A 39 4.37 15.00 2.87
C PHE A 39 3.45 14.13 2.03
N ALA A 40 3.00 13.04 2.61
CA ALA A 40 2.04 12.14 2.00
C ALA A 40 0.64 12.39 2.57
N SER A 41 -0.35 12.64 1.71
CA SER A 41 -1.70 12.98 2.17
C SER A 41 -2.44 11.78 2.79
N ALA A 42 -1.99 10.55 2.53
CA ALA A 42 -2.61 9.32 2.99
C ALA A 42 -1.54 8.22 3.22
N PRO A 43 -1.82 7.20 4.05
CA PRO A 43 -0.88 6.11 4.34
C PRO A 43 -0.31 5.39 3.11
N PRO A 44 -1.06 5.09 2.04
CA PRO A 44 -0.49 4.52 0.81
C PRO A 44 0.68 5.34 0.27
N MET A 45 0.49 6.64 0.15
CA MET A 45 1.51 7.58 -0.35
C MET A 45 2.69 7.71 0.62
N GLY A 46 2.45 7.58 1.93
CA GLY A 46 3.50 7.52 2.95
C GLY A 46 4.41 6.29 2.77
N LEU A 47 3.83 5.15 2.46
CA LEU A 47 4.57 3.92 2.20
C LEU A 47 5.38 3.99 0.90
N LEU A 48 4.84 4.60 -0.16
CA LEU A 48 5.60 4.90 -1.39
C LEU A 48 6.76 5.85 -1.12
N SER A 49 6.53 6.93 -0.38
CA SER A 49 7.60 7.87 0.03
C SER A 49 8.70 7.14 0.80
N TYR A 50 8.33 6.24 1.70
CA TYR A 50 9.26 5.47 2.53
C TYR A 50 10.21 4.59 1.70
N ILE A 51 9.70 3.85 0.72
CA ILE A 51 10.56 2.96 -0.08
C ILE A 51 11.48 3.71 -1.04
N LEU A 52 11.13 4.95 -1.40
CA LEU A 52 11.86 5.77 -2.36
C LEU A 52 12.80 6.77 -1.68
N ALA A 53 12.30 7.58 -0.77
CA ALA A 53 12.97 8.74 -0.20
C ALA A 53 12.57 8.97 1.27
N PRO A 54 12.82 8.03 2.19
CA PRO A 54 12.42 8.18 3.60
C PRO A 54 13.01 9.43 4.25
N GLU A 55 14.17 9.88 3.79
CA GLU A 55 14.85 11.08 4.26
C GLU A 55 14.10 12.39 3.97
N THR A 56 13.16 12.38 3.01
CA THR A 56 12.38 13.56 2.67
C THR A 56 11.07 13.66 3.45
N MET A 57 10.65 12.59 4.12
CA MET A 57 9.39 12.54 4.85
C MET A 57 9.41 13.51 6.04
N THR A 58 8.43 14.40 6.11
CA THR A 58 8.35 15.41 7.18
C THR A 58 7.38 15.05 8.30
N ALA A 59 6.38 14.22 8.01
CA ALA A 59 5.35 13.82 8.96
C ALA A 59 4.74 12.46 8.60
N MET A 60 4.06 11.86 9.55
CA MET A 60 3.28 10.62 9.40
C MET A 60 1.77 10.92 9.45
N ASN A 61 0.98 10.08 8.79
CA ASN A 61 -0.47 10.13 8.89
C ASN A 61 -0.99 9.48 10.18
N LEU A 62 -0.30 8.42 10.63
CA LEU A 62 -0.66 7.61 11.79
C LEU A 62 0.60 7.25 12.58
N PRO A 63 0.48 7.04 13.89
CA PRO A 63 1.60 6.55 14.70
C PRO A 63 1.97 5.11 14.30
N LEU A 64 3.26 4.77 14.40
CA LEU A 64 3.76 3.42 14.09
C LEU A 64 3.22 2.34 15.02
N ASP A 65 2.78 2.70 16.21
CA ASP A 65 2.20 1.80 17.22
C ASP A 65 0.66 1.69 17.13
N SER A 66 0.07 2.17 16.04
CA SER A 66 -1.40 2.23 15.87
C SER A 66 -2.08 0.85 15.86
N ASN A 67 -1.35 -0.26 15.72
CA ASN A 67 -1.83 -1.63 15.55
C ASN A 67 -2.85 -1.85 14.41
N PHE A 68 -3.29 -0.77 13.79
CA PHE A 68 -4.24 -0.81 12.69
C PHE A 68 -3.54 -1.01 11.34
N TYR A 69 -2.48 -0.21 11.08
CA TYR A 69 -1.70 -0.32 9.84
C TYR A 69 -0.36 -1.03 10.05
N PHE A 70 0.26 -0.89 11.23
CA PHE A 70 1.60 -1.41 11.53
C PHE A 70 1.51 -2.43 12.66
N LYS A 71 2.01 -3.65 12.42
CA LYS A 71 2.03 -4.71 13.43
C LYS A 71 3.40 -4.86 14.09
N ASP A 72 4.44 -5.02 13.31
CA ASP A 72 5.82 -5.14 13.78
C ASP A 72 6.70 -4.14 13.03
N THR A 73 7.16 -3.12 13.73
CA THR A 73 7.94 -2.03 13.14
C THR A 73 9.43 -2.32 13.03
N LYS A 74 9.89 -3.53 13.42
CA LYS A 74 11.32 -3.88 13.35
C LYS A 74 11.89 -3.79 11.93
N TYR A 75 11.05 -3.99 10.91
CA TYR A 75 11.42 -3.91 9.50
C TYR A 75 11.29 -2.50 8.91
N LEU A 76 10.86 -1.52 9.70
CA LEU A 76 10.83 -0.12 9.32
C LEU A 76 12.04 0.62 9.89
N ASP A 77 12.34 1.79 9.34
CA ASP A 77 13.39 2.64 9.88
C ASP A 77 12.89 3.32 11.17
N LYS A 78 13.72 3.23 12.23
CA LYS A 78 13.40 3.85 13.53
C LYS A 78 13.26 5.37 13.45
N SER A 79 13.82 6.02 12.43
CA SER A 79 13.68 7.45 12.22
C SER A 79 12.22 7.87 11.99
N LEU A 80 11.38 6.99 11.42
CA LEU A 80 9.95 7.27 11.22
C LEU A 80 9.21 7.56 12.54
N ALA A 81 9.61 6.91 13.64
CA ALA A 81 9.01 7.12 14.96
C ALA A 81 9.28 8.53 15.53
N LYS A 82 10.24 9.27 14.95
CA LYS A 82 10.58 10.64 15.36
C LYS A 82 9.78 11.69 14.59
N LEU A 83 9.10 11.29 13.52
CA LEU A 83 8.29 12.21 12.73
C LEU A 83 6.99 12.53 13.46
N PRO A 84 6.53 13.79 13.44
CA PRO A 84 5.25 14.15 14.01
C PRO A 84 4.10 13.46 13.27
N VAL A 85 3.06 13.07 13.99
CA VAL A 85 1.82 12.54 13.43
C VAL A 85 0.85 13.69 13.23
N VAL A 86 0.45 13.94 11.99
CA VAL A 86 -0.41 15.09 11.63
C VAL A 86 -1.78 14.70 11.10
N GLY A 87 -2.03 13.42 10.85
CA GLY A 87 -3.26 12.97 10.18
C GLY A 87 -3.15 13.01 8.65
N GLY A 88 -4.30 13.05 7.97
CA GLY A 88 -4.34 13.03 6.50
C GLY A 88 -5.75 12.79 5.96
N TRP A 89 -5.85 12.48 4.67
CA TRP A 89 -7.10 12.23 3.95
C TRP A 89 -7.22 10.75 3.62
N HIS A 90 -7.73 9.96 4.55
CA HIS A 90 -7.90 8.52 4.40
C HIS A 90 -9.02 7.99 5.29
N GLY A 91 -9.70 6.93 4.86
CA GLY A 91 -10.81 6.36 5.60
C GLY A 91 -11.88 7.41 5.91
N ASN A 92 -12.17 7.62 7.19
CA ASN A 92 -13.08 8.65 7.69
C ASN A 92 -12.38 9.96 8.08
N THR A 93 -11.04 10.01 7.99
CA THR A 93 -10.26 11.22 8.31
C THR A 93 -10.25 12.15 7.12
N ARG A 94 -10.56 13.44 7.34
CA ARG A 94 -10.69 14.45 6.30
C ARG A 94 -9.80 15.67 6.58
N GLY A 95 -8.52 15.42 6.87
CA GLY A 95 -7.57 16.50 7.05
C GLY A 95 -6.39 16.15 7.93
N ALA A 96 -5.46 17.06 7.97
CA ALA A 96 -4.26 17.02 8.79
C ALA A 96 -4.23 18.20 9.77
N ASN A 97 -3.41 18.10 10.81
CA ASN A 97 -3.04 19.26 11.61
C ASN A 97 -2.22 20.23 10.73
N MET A 98 -2.91 21.18 10.12
CA MET A 98 -2.32 22.10 9.14
C MET A 98 -1.29 23.04 9.75
N GLU A 99 -1.45 23.44 11.03
CA GLU A 99 -0.47 24.30 11.71
C GLU A 99 0.88 23.58 11.81
N THR A 100 0.89 22.37 12.36
CA THR A 100 2.09 21.55 12.46
C THR A 100 2.65 21.24 11.07
N LEU A 101 1.83 20.80 10.11
CA LEU A 101 2.27 20.44 8.77
C LEU A 101 2.94 21.61 8.04
N LEU A 102 2.36 22.79 8.08
CA LEU A 102 2.91 23.98 7.42
C LEU A 102 4.21 24.45 8.09
N SER A 103 4.34 24.29 9.42
CA SER A 103 5.60 24.60 10.11
C SER A 103 6.77 23.74 9.64
N LEU A 104 6.50 22.53 9.14
CA LEU A 104 7.48 21.62 8.56
C LEU A 104 7.89 21.99 7.12
N LYS A 105 7.20 22.95 6.51
CA LYS A 105 7.48 23.54 5.18
C LYS A 105 7.63 22.46 4.09
N PRO A 106 6.65 21.59 3.88
CA PRO A 106 6.73 20.59 2.79
C PRO A 106 6.80 21.32 1.46
N GLN A 107 7.65 20.81 0.56
CA GLN A 107 7.86 21.34 -0.79
C GLN A 107 6.92 20.70 -1.82
N ILE A 108 6.39 19.52 -1.49
CA ILE A 108 5.48 18.76 -2.34
C ILE A 108 4.59 17.87 -1.48
N ILE A 109 3.35 17.68 -1.93
CA ILE A 109 2.42 16.70 -1.35
C ILE A 109 2.24 15.56 -2.33
N LEU A 110 2.56 14.33 -1.92
CA LEU A 110 2.13 13.13 -2.64
C LEU A 110 0.72 12.80 -2.19
N ALA A 111 -0.20 12.71 -3.13
CA ALA A 111 -1.61 12.50 -2.83
C ALA A 111 -2.17 11.32 -3.62
N TRP A 112 -3.03 10.53 -2.98
CA TRP A 112 -3.73 9.44 -3.63
C TRP A 112 -4.74 9.98 -4.63
N LYS A 113 -4.69 9.48 -5.87
CA LYS A 113 -5.69 9.78 -6.91
C LYS A 113 -6.95 8.98 -6.62
N SER A 114 -7.82 9.56 -5.82
CA SER A 114 -9.12 8.98 -5.48
C SER A 114 -10.19 10.06 -5.56
N ASP A 115 -11.29 9.77 -6.24
CA ASP A 115 -12.42 10.71 -6.39
C ASP A 115 -13.01 11.16 -5.05
N PHE A 116 -12.78 10.36 -4.00
CA PHE A 116 -13.27 10.68 -2.65
C PHE A 116 -12.51 11.83 -1.98
N VAL A 117 -11.24 12.10 -2.34
CA VAL A 117 -10.39 13.04 -1.60
C VAL A 117 -9.62 14.04 -2.48
N MET A 118 -9.48 13.78 -3.80
CA MET A 118 -8.66 14.61 -4.70
C MET A 118 -8.95 16.10 -4.61
N LYS A 119 -10.22 16.48 -4.81
CA LYS A 119 -10.65 17.90 -4.85
C LYS A 119 -10.38 18.61 -3.53
N GLU A 120 -10.54 17.91 -2.41
CA GLU A 120 -10.32 18.48 -1.07
C GLU A 120 -8.83 18.70 -0.81
N VAL A 121 -7.99 17.72 -1.13
CA VAL A 121 -6.53 17.83 -0.98
C VAL A 121 -5.99 18.96 -1.84
N GLU A 122 -6.36 18.99 -3.13
CA GLU A 122 -5.92 20.04 -4.05
C GLU A 122 -6.33 21.44 -3.55
N LYS A 123 -7.60 21.65 -3.20
CA LYS A 123 -8.11 22.91 -2.68
C LYS A 123 -7.39 23.34 -1.40
N THR A 124 -7.04 22.40 -0.54
CA THR A 124 -6.37 22.68 0.72
C THR A 124 -4.97 23.25 0.49
N PHE A 125 -4.15 22.58 -0.33
CA PHE A 125 -2.75 22.96 -0.52
C PHE A 125 -2.55 24.11 -1.53
N ALA A 126 -3.49 24.31 -2.46
CA ALA A 126 -3.46 25.46 -3.37
C ALA A 126 -3.40 26.81 -2.62
N LYS A 127 -4.03 26.92 -1.45
CA LYS A 127 -4.02 28.14 -0.61
C LYS A 127 -2.62 28.51 -0.11
N PHE A 128 -1.68 27.55 -0.11
CA PHE A 128 -0.34 27.71 0.40
C PHE A 128 0.72 27.62 -0.70
N ASN A 129 0.31 27.56 -1.98
CA ASN A 129 1.18 27.38 -3.13
C ASN A 129 2.08 26.13 -3.02
N ILE A 130 1.60 25.07 -2.37
CA ILE A 130 2.33 23.80 -2.27
C ILE A 130 1.81 22.86 -3.37
N PRO A 131 2.67 22.38 -4.26
CA PRO A 131 2.26 21.48 -5.35
C PRO A 131 1.76 20.15 -4.80
N VAL A 132 0.63 19.68 -5.34
CA VAL A 132 0.05 18.37 -5.08
C VAL A 132 0.24 17.49 -6.30
N PHE A 133 0.88 16.35 -6.13
CA PHE A 133 1.15 15.36 -7.15
C PHE A 133 0.32 14.10 -6.90
N PHE A 134 -0.62 13.80 -7.80
CA PHE A 134 -1.52 12.66 -7.65
C PHE A 134 -0.92 11.36 -8.20
N ILE A 135 -1.07 10.30 -7.42
CA ILE A 135 -0.60 8.95 -7.75
C ILE A 135 -1.78 7.99 -7.62
N GLN A 136 -1.97 7.14 -8.61
CA GLN A 136 -2.94 6.06 -8.61
C GLN A 136 -2.31 4.77 -8.12
N GLU A 137 -2.95 4.12 -7.14
CA GLU A 137 -2.49 2.89 -6.50
C GLU A 137 -3.71 2.03 -6.09
N ASP A 138 -4.78 2.06 -6.91
CA ASP A 138 -6.01 1.33 -6.59
C ASP A 138 -5.87 -0.16 -6.90
N LEU A 139 -5.27 -0.49 -8.01
CA LEU A 139 -5.10 -1.86 -8.47
C LEU A 139 -3.66 -2.33 -8.29
N VAL A 140 -3.47 -3.64 -8.17
CA VAL A 140 -2.13 -4.25 -8.10
C VAL A 140 -1.29 -3.90 -9.34
N GLU A 141 -1.94 -3.81 -10.49
CA GLU A 141 -1.32 -3.47 -11.77
C GLU A 141 -0.79 -2.03 -11.83
N ASP A 142 -1.31 -1.14 -10.98
CA ASP A 142 -0.88 0.25 -10.91
C ASP A 142 0.50 0.41 -10.23
N GLU A 143 0.89 -0.55 -9.36
CA GLU A 143 2.05 -0.44 -8.47
C GLU A 143 3.37 -0.06 -9.20
N PRO A 144 3.76 -0.67 -10.33
CA PRO A 144 5.00 -0.28 -11.00
C PRO A 144 4.98 1.18 -11.48
N ASN A 145 3.82 1.64 -12.00
CA ASN A 145 3.65 3.01 -12.48
C ASN A 145 3.54 4.00 -11.32
N ALA A 146 2.91 3.63 -10.21
CA ALA A 146 2.86 4.42 -8.99
C ALA A 146 4.26 4.67 -8.43
N ILE A 147 5.10 3.62 -8.35
CA ILE A 147 6.49 3.69 -7.92
C ILE A 147 7.30 4.63 -8.83
N ARG A 148 7.20 4.49 -10.16
CA ARG A 148 7.88 5.38 -11.12
C ARG A 148 7.42 6.82 -11.00
N SER A 149 6.13 7.02 -10.83
CA SER A 149 5.52 8.35 -10.73
C SER A 149 5.96 9.07 -9.46
N ALA A 150 5.93 8.38 -8.31
CA ALA A 150 6.46 8.88 -7.05
C ALA A 150 7.97 9.18 -7.15
N GLY A 151 8.72 8.32 -7.84
CA GLY A 151 10.16 8.53 -8.08
C GLY A 151 10.46 9.81 -8.84
N ARG A 152 9.70 10.11 -9.90
CA ARG A 152 9.82 11.39 -10.64
C ARG A 152 9.49 12.59 -9.75
N ALA A 153 8.43 12.47 -8.94
CA ALA A 153 8.02 13.55 -8.04
C ALA A 153 9.05 13.84 -6.95
N LEU A 154 9.76 12.81 -6.48
CA LEU A 154 10.73 12.90 -5.38
C LEU A 154 12.20 13.03 -5.86
N GLY A 155 12.48 13.01 -7.18
CA GLY A 155 13.84 13.01 -7.71
C GLY A 155 14.61 11.72 -7.40
N LYS A 156 13.90 10.57 -7.42
CA LYS A 156 14.46 9.24 -7.11
C LYS A 156 14.23 8.23 -8.24
N GLU A 157 14.35 8.69 -9.47
CA GLU A 157 14.01 7.93 -10.67
C GLU A 157 14.79 6.61 -10.78
N ALA A 158 16.09 6.60 -10.49
CA ALA A 158 16.91 5.39 -10.57
C ALA A 158 16.45 4.32 -9.55
N ARG A 159 16.13 4.74 -8.31
CA ARG A 159 15.59 3.85 -7.27
C ARG A 159 14.21 3.34 -7.67
N ALA A 160 13.35 4.22 -8.14
CA ALA A 160 12.00 3.90 -8.57
C ALA A 160 12.01 2.90 -9.74
N GLU A 161 12.89 3.09 -10.73
CA GLU A 161 13.00 2.15 -11.86
C GLU A 161 13.46 0.76 -11.42
N THR A 162 14.40 0.68 -10.47
CA THR A 162 14.84 -0.61 -9.89
C THR A 162 13.68 -1.34 -9.23
N LEU A 163 12.88 -0.65 -8.40
CA LEU A 163 11.75 -1.23 -7.71
C LEU A 163 10.61 -1.59 -8.68
N ALA A 164 10.33 -0.73 -9.64
CA ALA A 164 9.27 -0.95 -10.62
C ALA A 164 9.55 -2.16 -11.52
N LYS A 165 10.81 -2.36 -11.95
CA LYS A 165 11.20 -3.55 -12.73
C LYS A 165 11.06 -4.84 -11.92
N ASP A 166 11.43 -4.84 -10.65
CA ASP A 166 11.20 -6.00 -9.77
C ASP A 166 9.70 -6.27 -9.59
N ALA A 167 8.90 -5.22 -9.37
CA ALA A 167 7.46 -5.32 -9.29
C ALA A 167 6.86 -5.95 -10.56
N GLU A 168 7.22 -5.43 -11.73
CA GLU A 168 6.77 -5.97 -13.03
C GLU A 168 7.13 -7.46 -13.19
N ALA A 169 8.34 -7.85 -12.82
CA ALA A 169 8.78 -9.25 -12.93
C ALA A 169 7.98 -10.17 -11.99
N ARG A 170 7.71 -9.75 -10.75
CA ARG A 170 6.90 -10.50 -9.79
C ARG A 170 5.46 -10.61 -10.24
N LEU A 171 4.86 -9.50 -10.65
CA LEU A 171 3.48 -9.46 -11.15
C LEU A 171 3.32 -10.31 -12.42
N ALA A 172 4.25 -10.22 -13.38
CA ALA A 172 4.23 -11.05 -14.59
C ALA A 172 4.29 -12.55 -14.27
N TYR A 173 5.09 -12.95 -13.27
CA TYR A 173 5.12 -14.34 -12.82
C TYR A 173 3.78 -14.81 -12.29
N VAL A 174 3.11 -14.04 -11.44
CA VAL A 174 1.79 -14.38 -10.89
C VAL A 174 0.72 -14.35 -11.99
N ALA A 175 0.76 -13.36 -12.88
CA ALA A 175 -0.16 -13.29 -14.02
C ALA A 175 -0.06 -14.52 -14.91
N LYS A 176 1.16 -15.04 -15.18
CA LYS A 176 1.37 -16.29 -15.94
C LYS A 176 0.71 -17.48 -15.24
N ILE A 177 0.78 -17.58 -13.92
CA ILE A 177 0.08 -18.63 -13.16
C ILE A 177 -1.43 -18.49 -13.35
N ARG A 178 -1.96 -17.31 -13.08
CA ARG A 178 -3.40 -17.01 -13.25
C ARG A 178 -3.92 -17.40 -14.64
N ASP A 179 -3.18 -17.02 -15.67
CA ASP A 179 -3.59 -17.19 -17.06
C ASP A 179 -3.47 -18.67 -17.54
N SER A 180 -2.69 -19.49 -16.84
CA SER A 180 -2.62 -20.95 -17.08
C SER A 180 -3.83 -21.70 -16.51
N ILE A 181 -4.65 -21.09 -15.65
CA ILE A 181 -5.77 -21.73 -14.97
C ILE A 181 -7.09 -21.26 -15.58
N PRO A 182 -7.89 -22.18 -16.19
CA PRO A 182 -9.21 -21.85 -16.71
C PRO A 182 -10.10 -21.21 -15.64
N LYS A 183 -10.92 -20.24 -16.02
CA LYS A 183 -11.74 -19.46 -15.07
C LYS A 183 -12.67 -20.32 -14.23
N ASP A 184 -13.26 -21.36 -14.81
CA ASP A 184 -14.14 -22.32 -14.15
C ASP A 184 -13.42 -23.24 -13.15
N LYS A 185 -12.09 -23.38 -13.26
CA LYS A 185 -11.24 -24.16 -12.34
C LYS A 185 -10.64 -23.35 -11.21
N ARG A 186 -10.82 -22.04 -11.20
CA ARG A 186 -10.31 -21.17 -10.14
C ARG A 186 -11.08 -21.40 -8.84
N PRO A 187 -10.40 -21.46 -7.68
CA PRO A 187 -11.08 -21.68 -6.40
C PRO A 187 -11.95 -20.48 -6.00
N LYS A 188 -13.04 -20.75 -5.31
CA LYS A 188 -13.86 -19.72 -4.69
C LYS A 188 -13.24 -19.28 -3.37
N VAL A 189 -12.97 -17.98 -3.24
CA VAL A 189 -12.29 -17.42 -2.08
C VAL A 189 -13.19 -16.43 -1.35
N TYR A 190 -13.27 -16.60 -0.02
CA TYR A 190 -13.89 -15.64 0.89
C TYR A 190 -12.79 -14.84 1.60
N TYR A 191 -12.79 -13.52 1.43
CA TYR A 191 -11.95 -12.60 2.19
C TYR A 191 -12.72 -12.20 3.45
N ALA A 192 -12.36 -12.80 4.59
CA ALA A 192 -13.04 -12.60 5.86
C ALA A 192 -12.38 -11.45 6.63
N GLU A 193 -13.12 -10.39 6.86
CA GLU A 193 -12.71 -9.21 7.58
C GLU A 193 -13.52 -9.00 8.85
N GLY A 194 -12.92 -8.24 9.80
CA GLY A 194 -13.48 -8.04 11.14
C GLY A 194 -13.24 -9.21 12.07
N ALA A 195 -13.37 -8.95 13.37
CA ALA A 195 -13.10 -9.93 14.43
C ALA A 195 -14.10 -11.12 14.44
N ASP A 196 -15.29 -10.94 13.85
CA ASP A 196 -16.31 -11.95 13.67
C ASP A 196 -16.22 -12.68 12.31
N GLY A 197 -15.40 -12.18 11.39
CA GLY A 197 -15.28 -12.70 10.03
C GLY A 197 -16.50 -12.43 9.14
N LEU A 198 -17.44 -11.60 9.56
CA LEU A 198 -18.70 -11.33 8.85
C LEU A 198 -18.69 -10.02 8.05
N SER A 199 -17.50 -9.56 7.68
CA SER A 199 -17.33 -8.48 6.71
C SER A 199 -16.47 -8.99 5.56
N THR A 200 -16.67 -8.44 4.36
CA THR A 200 -15.92 -8.83 3.17
C THR A 200 -15.81 -7.67 2.20
N GLU A 201 -15.13 -7.89 1.08
CA GLU A 201 -15.02 -6.94 -0.01
C GLU A 201 -15.80 -7.43 -1.23
N CYS A 202 -16.42 -6.50 -1.92
CA CYS A 202 -17.03 -6.75 -3.21
C CYS A 202 -15.96 -7.03 -4.28
N GLU A 203 -16.29 -7.82 -5.29
CA GLU A 203 -15.40 -8.06 -6.43
C GLU A 203 -14.92 -6.76 -7.10
N ALA A 204 -15.80 -5.77 -7.22
CA ALA A 204 -15.48 -4.48 -7.83
C ALA A 204 -14.62 -3.57 -6.93
N SER A 205 -14.43 -3.92 -5.65
CA SER A 205 -13.63 -3.14 -4.71
C SER A 205 -12.14 -3.17 -5.06
N PHE A 206 -11.47 -2.02 -4.95
CA PHE A 206 -10.02 -1.96 -5.05
C PHE A 206 -9.33 -2.72 -3.90
N HIS A 207 -10.02 -2.93 -2.77
CA HIS A 207 -9.57 -3.76 -1.67
C HIS A 207 -9.49 -5.25 -2.05
N PHE A 208 -10.29 -5.69 -3.04
CA PHE A 208 -10.26 -7.06 -3.55
C PHE A 208 -9.28 -7.24 -4.72
N SER A 209 -8.60 -6.18 -5.16
CA SER A 209 -7.67 -6.21 -6.30
C SER A 209 -6.62 -7.33 -6.23
N PRO A 210 -5.94 -7.62 -5.10
CA PRO A 210 -4.97 -8.72 -5.02
C PRO A 210 -5.57 -10.09 -5.32
N PHE A 211 -6.81 -10.35 -4.91
CA PHE A 211 -7.51 -11.60 -5.17
C PHE A 211 -7.89 -11.75 -6.65
N LYS A 212 -8.38 -10.67 -7.25
CA LYS A 212 -8.65 -10.65 -8.72
C LYS A 212 -7.38 -10.89 -9.51
N PHE A 213 -6.28 -10.26 -9.10
CA PHE A 213 -4.99 -10.39 -9.78
C PHE A 213 -4.49 -11.83 -9.81
N VAL A 214 -4.60 -12.58 -8.71
CA VAL A 214 -4.18 -13.99 -8.67
C VAL A 214 -5.17 -14.96 -9.30
N GLY A 215 -6.35 -14.48 -9.70
CA GLY A 215 -7.34 -15.28 -10.43
C GLY A 215 -8.13 -16.22 -9.53
N VAL A 216 -8.91 -15.67 -8.62
CA VAL A 216 -9.91 -16.39 -7.84
C VAL A 216 -11.32 -16.17 -8.39
N ARG A 217 -12.27 -16.97 -7.92
CA ARG A 217 -13.70 -16.64 -7.97
C ARG A 217 -14.06 -15.99 -6.62
N PRO A 218 -14.63 -14.78 -6.59
CA PRO A 218 -15.07 -14.18 -5.34
C PRO A 218 -16.24 -14.97 -4.75
N ALA A 219 -16.32 -15.05 -3.42
CA ALA A 219 -17.50 -15.61 -2.77
C ALA A 219 -18.71 -14.68 -2.89
N PHE A 220 -18.45 -13.35 -2.99
CA PHE A 220 -19.52 -12.37 -3.09
C PHE A 220 -19.27 -11.39 -4.24
N GLU A 221 -20.25 -11.28 -5.13
CA GLU A 221 -20.35 -10.27 -6.17
C GLU A 221 -21.28 -9.17 -5.68
N CYS A 222 -20.75 -7.97 -5.47
CA CYS A 222 -21.53 -6.84 -4.97
C CYS A 222 -20.90 -5.51 -5.43
N THR A 223 -21.59 -4.40 -5.19
CA THR A 223 -21.08 -3.05 -5.46
C THR A 223 -20.56 -2.44 -4.16
N GLN A 224 -19.32 -1.97 -4.18
CA GLN A 224 -18.73 -1.24 -3.05
C GLN A 224 -19.51 0.07 -2.81
N LYS A 225 -19.96 0.28 -1.57
CA LYS A 225 -20.78 1.44 -1.20
C LYS A 225 -19.96 2.63 -0.68
N THR A 226 -18.82 2.34 -0.08
CA THR A 226 -17.95 3.36 0.53
C THR A 226 -16.49 3.10 0.18
N MET A 227 -15.65 4.12 0.36
CA MET A 227 -14.19 3.95 0.23
C MET A 227 -13.61 2.94 1.25
N VAL A 228 -14.29 2.75 2.38
CA VAL A 228 -13.83 1.84 3.43
C VAL A 228 -14.11 0.37 3.07
N GLY A 229 -15.10 0.11 2.21
CA GLY A 229 -15.56 -1.28 1.96
C GLY A 229 -16.20 -1.89 3.22
N LEU A 230 -15.78 -3.10 3.59
CA LEU A 230 -16.28 -3.85 4.76
C LEU A 230 -17.78 -4.16 4.66
N GLU A 231 -18.20 -4.66 3.50
CA GLU A 231 -19.60 -5.04 3.29
C GLU A 231 -20.00 -6.17 4.22
N LYS A 232 -21.11 -5.97 4.94
CA LYS A 232 -21.60 -6.96 5.90
C LYS A 232 -22.29 -8.11 5.21
N VAL A 233 -21.97 -9.32 5.64
CA VAL A 233 -22.59 -10.58 5.23
C VAL A 233 -23.04 -11.35 6.47
N ASN A 234 -23.96 -12.28 6.29
CA ASN A 234 -24.39 -13.18 7.35
C ASN A 234 -23.90 -14.61 7.11
N MET A 235 -24.01 -15.44 8.15
CA MET A 235 -23.52 -16.81 8.12
C MET A 235 -24.26 -17.68 7.10
N GLU A 236 -25.54 -17.43 6.88
CA GLU A 236 -26.36 -18.20 5.91
C GLU A 236 -25.86 -17.95 4.49
N GLN A 237 -25.53 -16.69 4.16
CA GLN A 237 -24.95 -16.34 2.87
C GLN A 237 -23.58 -17.02 2.67
N ILE A 238 -22.72 -17.02 3.71
CA ILE A 238 -21.40 -17.65 3.63
C ILE A 238 -21.52 -19.17 3.46
N LEU A 239 -22.46 -19.80 4.16
CA LEU A 239 -22.75 -21.24 4.03
C LEU A 239 -23.29 -21.60 2.64
N ALA A 240 -24.12 -20.74 2.05
CA ALA A 240 -24.63 -20.94 0.70
C ALA A 240 -23.52 -20.85 -0.37
N GLU A 241 -22.56 -19.95 -0.18
CA GLU A 241 -21.39 -19.80 -1.07
C GLU A 241 -20.37 -20.92 -0.90
N ASP A 242 -20.25 -21.50 0.29
CA ASP A 242 -19.35 -22.59 0.66
C ASP A 242 -17.95 -22.46 0.03
N PRO A 243 -17.16 -21.43 0.41
CA PRO A 243 -15.88 -21.12 -0.23
C PRO A 243 -14.87 -22.26 -0.08
N ASP A 244 -14.01 -22.42 -1.10
CA ASP A 244 -12.94 -23.41 -1.09
C ASP A 244 -11.76 -22.98 -0.19
N ILE A 245 -11.57 -21.66 -0.05
CA ILE A 245 -10.51 -21.03 0.75
C ILE A 245 -11.07 -19.82 1.47
N ILE A 246 -10.65 -19.63 2.72
CA ILE A 246 -10.87 -18.39 3.50
C ILE A 246 -9.54 -17.71 3.73
N VAL A 247 -9.45 -16.43 3.41
CA VAL A 247 -8.33 -15.56 3.79
C VAL A 247 -8.84 -14.60 4.85
N ALA A 248 -8.32 -14.71 6.05
CA ALA A 248 -8.72 -13.89 7.19
C ALA A 248 -7.83 -12.66 7.31
N SER A 249 -8.41 -11.48 7.44
CA SER A 249 -7.67 -10.27 7.75
C SER A 249 -7.48 -10.06 9.26
N ASP A 250 -8.33 -10.67 10.08
CA ASP A 250 -8.33 -10.46 11.53
C ASP A 250 -7.82 -11.70 12.29
N GLU A 251 -6.90 -11.48 13.23
CA GLU A 251 -6.28 -12.55 14.01
C GLU A 251 -7.25 -13.18 15.00
N ALA A 252 -8.21 -12.41 15.56
CA ALA A 252 -9.22 -12.94 16.48
C ALA A 252 -10.15 -13.90 15.73
N PHE A 253 -10.61 -13.52 14.54
CA PHE A 253 -11.37 -14.42 13.68
C PHE A 253 -10.56 -15.67 13.31
N PHE A 254 -9.33 -15.52 12.85
CA PHE A 254 -8.47 -16.65 12.48
C PHE A 254 -8.28 -17.65 13.62
N LYS A 255 -8.19 -17.17 14.87
CA LYS A 255 -8.08 -18.05 16.05
C LYS A 255 -9.41 -18.75 16.39
N SER A 256 -10.52 -18.04 16.28
CA SER A 256 -11.84 -18.55 16.68
C SER A 256 -12.48 -19.48 15.65
N VAL A 257 -12.22 -19.30 14.35
CA VAL A 257 -12.87 -20.03 13.26
C VAL A 257 -12.75 -21.56 13.38
N TRP A 258 -11.70 -22.04 14.00
CA TRP A 258 -11.45 -23.49 14.17
C TRP A 258 -12.32 -24.16 15.24
N SER A 259 -12.82 -23.41 16.21
CA SER A 259 -13.63 -23.91 17.32
C SER A 259 -15.08 -23.42 17.27
N ASP A 260 -15.39 -22.40 16.47
CA ASP A 260 -16.76 -21.90 16.31
C ASP A 260 -17.57 -22.82 15.40
N LYS A 261 -18.61 -23.46 16.01
CA LYS A 261 -19.51 -24.42 15.33
C LYS A 261 -20.18 -23.83 14.09
N LYS A 262 -20.38 -22.51 14.02
CA LYS A 262 -21.01 -21.86 12.86
C LYS A 262 -20.16 -22.01 11.58
N TRP A 263 -18.83 -22.04 11.71
CA TRP A 263 -17.89 -22.15 10.60
C TRP A 263 -17.51 -23.59 10.25
N ALA A 264 -17.72 -24.53 11.18
CA ALA A 264 -17.28 -25.92 11.05
C ALA A 264 -17.86 -26.65 9.82
N GLY A 265 -19.00 -26.19 9.30
CA GLY A 265 -19.67 -26.76 8.13
C GLY A 265 -18.97 -26.49 6.80
N LEU A 266 -18.19 -25.43 6.70
CA LEU A 266 -17.57 -24.93 5.45
C LEU A 266 -16.44 -25.84 4.95
N LYS A 267 -16.33 -26.00 3.64
CA LYS A 267 -15.22 -26.73 2.98
C LYS A 267 -13.85 -26.20 3.39
N ALA A 268 -13.68 -24.87 3.39
CA ALA A 268 -12.42 -24.26 3.75
C ALA A 268 -11.95 -24.65 5.15
N VAL A 269 -12.85 -24.69 6.13
CA VAL A 269 -12.54 -25.07 7.51
C VAL A 269 -12.26 -26.57 7.63
N LYS A 270 -13.10 -27.43 7.05
CA LYS A 270 -12.90 -28.88 7.02
C LYS A 270 -11.56 -29.27 6.39
N ASN A 271 -11.18 -28.59 5.32
CA ASN A 271 -9.96 -28.85 4.57
C ASN A 271 -8.74 -28.08 5.10
N LYS A 272 -8.86 -27.36 6.23
CA LYS A 272 -7.81 -26.53 6.83
C LYS A 272 -7.23 -25.48 5.88
N LYS A 273 -8.06 -24.94 4.99
CA LYS A 273 -7.72 -23.89 4.02
C LYS A 273 -8.19 -22.52 4.49
N VAL A 274 -7.89 -22.18 5.72
CA VAL A 274 -8.08 -20.85 6.30
C VAL A 274 -6.71 -20.27 6.57
N TYR A 275 -6.41 -19.10 6.01
CA TYR A 275 -5.09 -18.46 6.08
C TYR A 275 -5.22 -17.07 6.70
N LEU A 276 -4.31 -16.71 7.59
CA LEU A 276 -4.23 -15.36 8.13
C LEU A 276 -3.36 -14.49 7.21
N THR A 277 -3.86 -13.33 6.83
CA THR A 277 -3.09 -12.35 6.05
C THR A 277 -1.88 -11.88 6.85
N PRO A 278 -0.66 -11.98 6.30
CA PRO A 278 0.53 -11.42 6.91
C PRO A 278 0.44 -9.89 7.04
N LYS A 279 0.92 -9.35 8.18
CA LYS A 279 0.83 -7.91 8.49
C LYS A 279 2.15 -7.29 8.96
N ASP A 280 3.26 -7.94 8.76
CA ASP A 280 4.57 -7.42 9.14
C ASP A 280 5.28 -6.77 7.93
N PRO A 281 5.74 -5.50 7.98
CA PRO A 281 5.40 -4.49 8.98
C PRO A 281 4.00 -3.90 8.78
N VAL A 282 3.40 -4.10 7.61
CA VAL A 282 2.03 -3.72 7.23
C VAL A 282 1.35 -4.86 6.51
N ASN A 283 0.02 -4.83 6.47
CA ASN A 283 -0.78 -5.80 5.74
C ASN A 283 -0.32 -5.88 4.27
N ILE A 284 0.00 -7.11 3.81
CA ILE A 284 0.54 -7.32 2.46
C ILE A 284 -0.53 -7.36 1.36
N LEU A 285 -1.80 -7.36 1.71
CA LEU A 285 -2.89 -7.41 0.72
C LEU A 285 -3.60 -6.07 0.60
N ASP A 286 -3.92 -5.46 1.76
CA ASP A 286 -4.79 -4.31 1.82
C ASP A 286 -4.72 -3.61 3.18
N ARG A 287 -5.33 -2.43 3.29
CA ARG A 287 -5.45 -1.64 4.53
C ARG A 287 -4.12 -1.32 5.22
N PRO A 288 -3.32 -0.44 4.57
CA PRO A 288 -3.66 0.30 3.35
C PRO A 288 -3.27 -0.46 2.07
N PRO A 289 -3.89 -0.15 0.91
CA PRO A 289 -3.29 -0.47 -0.38
C PRO A 289 -1.86 0.04 -0.42
N SER A 290 -0.93 -0.73 -0.95
CA SER A 290 0.47 -0.30 -1.00
C SER A 290 1.33 -1.24 -1.84
N PHE A 291 2.57 -0.84 -2.08
CA PHE A 291 3.58 -1.68 -2.72
C PHE A 291 3.73 -3.08 -2.09
N MET A 292 3.27 -3.29 -0.85
CA MET A 292 3.28 -4.60 -0.21
C MET A 292 2.39 -5.62 -0.94
N ARG A 293 1.41 -5.15 -1.72
CA ARG A 293 0.57 -6.00 -2.59
C ARG A 293 1.38 -6.80 -3.61
N ILE A 294 2.56 -6.32 -4.01
CA ILE A 294 3.47 -7.04 -4.90
C ILE A 294 3.92 -8.36 -4.26
N LEU A 295 4.29 -8.35 -2.97
CA LEU A 295 4.56 -9.56 -2.21
C LEU A 295 3.27 -10.32 -1.90
N GLY A 296 2.20 -9.60 -1.61
CA GLY A 296 0.88 -10.15 -1.27
C GLY A 296 0.32 -11.07 -2.36
N VAL A 297 0.44 -10.71 -3.63
CA VAL A 297 -0.02 -11.56 -4.73
C VAL A 297 0.85 -12.80 -4.93
N GLU A 298 2.17 -12.75 -4.67
CA GLU A 298 3.02 -13.93 -4.67
C GLU A 298 2.64 -14.87 -3.51
N TRP A 299 2.39 -14.31 -2.32
CA TRP A 299 1.90 -15.09 -1.17
C TRP A 299 0.55 -15.73 -1.46
N LEU A 300 -0.43 -14.97 -1.98
CA LEU A 300 -1.74 -15.51 -2.38
C LEU A 300 -1.57 -16.63 -3.42
N ALA A 301 -0.77 -16.41 -4.46
CA ALA A 301 -0.54 -17.44 -5.47
C ALA A 301 0.08 -18.72 -4.86
N SER A 302 0.96 -18.58 -3.86
CA SER A 302 1.59 -19.73 -3.20
C SER A 302 0.63 -20.57 -2.36
N ILE A 303 -0.47 -20.00 -1.85
CA ILE A 303 -1.47 -20.71 -1.05
C ILE A 303 -2.70 -21.12 -1.85
N ILE A 304 -3.06 -20.36 -2.89
CA ILE A 304 -4.24 -20.60 -3.73
C ILE A 304 -3.93 -21.55 -4.88
N HIS A 305 -2.76 -21.40 -5.50
CA HIS A 305 -2.28 -22.17 -6.66
C HIS A 305 -0.94 -22.89 -6.38
N PRO A 306 -0.87 -23.72 -5.31
CA PRO A 306 0.41 -24.31 -4.85
C PRO A 306 1.03 -25.26 -5.88
N GLN A 307 0.24 -25.78 -6.81
CA GLN A 307 0.73 -26.67 -7.86
C GLN A 307 1.48 -25.90 -8.96
N GLU A 308 1.06 -24.68 -9.24
CA GLU A 308 1.59 -23.80 -10.28
C GLU A 308 2.70 -22.88 -9.75
N PHE A 309 2.65 -22.52 -8.48
CA PHE A 309 3.65 -21.67 -7.82
C PHE A 309 4.92 -22.47 -7.51
N LYS A 310 5.99 -22.27 -8.28
CA LYS A 310 7.24 -23.05 -8.21
C LYS A 310 8.39 -22.35 -7.49
N LYS A 311 8.23 -21.09 -7.10
CA LYS A 311 9.24 -20.35 -6.35
C LYS A 311 9.23 -20.72 -4.85
N ASP A 312 10.37 -20.52 -4.16
CA ASP A 312 10.41 -20.58 -2.69
C ASP A 312 9.92 -19.24 -2.13
N ILE A 313 8.68 -19.20 -1.65
CA ILE A 313 8.07 -17.97 -1.13
C ILE A 313 8.87 -17.36 0.04
N LEU A 314 9.64 -18.14 0.81
CA LEU A 314 10.47 -17.60 1.87
C LEU A 314 11.66 -16.80 1.30
N LYS A 315 12.26 -17.30 0.20
CA LYS A 315 13.29 -16.55 -0.52
C LYS A 315 12.74 -15.30 -1.18
N GLU A 316 11.55 -15.40 -1.80
CA GLU A 316 10.89 -14.23 -2.40
C GLU A 316 10.57 -13.17 -1.35
N THR A 317 10.09 -13.58 -0.17
CA THR A 317 9.85 -12.66 0.97
C THR A 317 11.14 -11.97 1.40
N ALA A 318 12.22 -12.72 1.65
CA ALA A 318 13.49 -12.15 2.06
C ALA A 318 14.07 -11.18 1.02
N SER A 319 14.01 -11.55 -0.27
CA SER A 319 14.47 -10.68 -1.36
C SER A 319 13.66 -9.39 -1.48
N PHE A 320 12.34 -9.48 -1.29
CA PHE A 320 11.44 -8.33 -1.28
C PHE A 320 11.78 -7.36 -0.14
N TYR A 321 11.93 -7.86 1.09
CA TYR A 321 12.28 -7.02 2.24
C TYR A 321 13.64 -6.35 2.07
N LYS A 322 14.64 -7.08 1.56
CA LYS A 322 15.95 -6.50 1.25
C LYS A 322 15.85 -5.37 0.23
N LEU A 323 15.11 -5.59 -0.85
CA LEU A 323 15.01 -4.63 -1.94
C LEU A 323 14.15 -3.42 -1.58
N TYR A 324 12.94 -3.62 -1.06
CA TYR A 324 11.97 -2.54 -0.82
C TYR A 324 12.19 -1.85 0.53
N LEU A 325 12.38 -2.63 1.60
CA LEU A 325 12.49 -2.12 2.96
C LEU A 325 13.94 -1.92 3.42
N ARG A 326 14.94 -2.35 2.62
CA ARG A 326 16.39 -2.30 2.96
C ARG A 326 16.70 -3.09 4.25
N LYS A 327 16.00 -4.21 4.45
CA LYS A 327 16.13 -5.08 5.62
C LYS A 327 16.47 -6.50 5.20
N ASP A 328 17.56 -7.03 5.70
CA ASP A 328 17.88 -8.45 5.56
C ASP A 328 16.98 -9.27 6.49
N MET A 329 16.63 -10.47 6.04
CA MET A 329 15.82 -11.44 6.79
C MET A 329 16.46 -12.82 6.70
N THR A 330 16.45 -13.54 7.81
CA THR A 330 16.70 -14.96 7.83
C THR A 330 15.49 -15.73 7.27
N LYS A 331 15.71 -16.99 6.87
CA LYS A 331 14.61 -17.86 6.41
C LYS A 331 13.54 -18.06 7.52
N ALA A 332 13.97 -18.15 8.79
CA ALA A 332 13.06 -18.29 9.93
C ALA A 332 12.20 -17.02 10.13
N GLU A 333 12.78 -15.83 9.97
CA GLU A 333 12.02 -14.57 10.03
C GLU A 333 11.06 -14.47 8.86
N ALA A 334 11.47 -14.81 7.64
CA ALA A 334 10.57 -14.83 6.48
C ALA A 334 9.38 -15.77 6.71
N ALA A 335 9.62 -16.98 7.24
CA ALA A 335 8.57 -17.93 7.58
C ALA A 335 7.59 -17.35 8.61
N LYS A 336 8.11 -16.79 9.72
CA LYS A 336 7.27 -16.12 10.73
C LYS A 336 6.44 -14.99 10.14
N THR A 337 7.04 -14.17 9.28
CA THR A 337 6.39 -13.01 8.67
C THR A 337 5.20 -13.38 7.80
N ILE A 338 5.29 -14.49 7.05
CA ILE A 338 4.21 -14.95 6.16
C ILE A 338 3.34 -16.06 6.73
N GLY A 339 3.46 -16.36 8.04
CA GLY A 339 2.62 -17.33 8.74
C GLY A 339 2.90 -18.80 8.36
N LYS A 340 4.17 -19.14 8.11
CA LYS A 340 4.64 -20.50 7.81
C LYS A 340 5.59 -21.03 8.86
#